data_8540efc0d2e981caf7dacf3fd64df8c2
#
_entry.id   8540efc0d2e981caf7dacf3fd64df8c2
#
_cell.length_a   1.000
_cell.length_b   1.000
_cell.length_c   1.000
_cell.angle_alpha   90.00
_cell.angle_beta   90.00
_cell.angle_gamma   90.00
#
_symmetry.space_group_name_H-M   'P 1'
#
loop_
_entity.id
_entity.type
_entity.pdbx_description
1 polymer ?
#
loop_
_entity_poly.entity_id
_entity_poly.type
_entity_poly.pdbx_seq_one_letter_code
_entity_poly.pdbx_strand_id
1 'polypeptide(L)'
;ELVDKLYNKVETQGTKKGERYRPFGLYQSSLDARPNQRYYIECPDGTFAIPPGKTMPAEVKDGCKVIPESTDGCWRWSVERYFEEKLKGNLVFIESPSGVLITPDGSPSKWNVYSKIWLTDRQDEGQTPTNFISKFENRHSAKELKDLDILFDFAKPKDLIKYLASLVNDNKEMTILDFFSGSSTTAHAVMQLNAEDDGNRKFIMVQLPEATDEKSEAYK
;
A
#
# COMPACT_ATOMS: atom_id res chain seq x y z
N GLU A 1 -15.60 -6.96 -3.49
CA GLU A 1 -15.91 -5.97 -4.52
C GLU A 1 -14.69 -5.15 -4.97
N LEU A 2 -13.93 -4.48 -4.08
CA LEU A 2 -12.72 -3.72 -4.47
C LEU A 2 -11.59 -4.66 -4.95
N VAL A 3 -11.36 -5.74 -4.25
CA VAL A 3 -10.37 -6.77 -4.61
C VAL A 3 -10.68 -7.38 -5.97
N ASP A 4 -11.95 -7.66 -6.25
CA ASP A 4 -12.38 -8.25 -7.53
C ASP A 4 -12.18 -7.30 -8.71
N LYS A 5 -12.35 -6.01 -8.50
CA LYS A 5 -12.06 -4.99 -9.52
C LYS A 5 -10.56 -4.87 -9.82
N LEU A 6 -9.72 -4.94 -8.81
CA LEU A 6 -8.26 -4.78 -8.95
C LEU A 6 -7.58 -6.05 -9.49
N TYR A 7 -7.93 -7.23 -8.96
CA TYR A 7 -7.32 -8.51 -9.33
C TYR A 7 -8.23 -9.28 -10.29
N ASN A 8 -8.45 -8.71 -11.46
CA ASN A 8 -9.39 -9.20 -12.45
C ASN A 8 -8.77 -10.11 -13.54
N LYS A 9 -7.48 -10.36 -13.48
CA LYS A 9 -6.78 -11.28 -14.38
C LYS A 9 -6.52 -12.61 -13.67
N VAL A 10 -6.62 -13.69 -14.45
CA VAL A 10 -6.37 -15.05 -13.97
C VAL A 10 -5.23 -15.64 -14.79
N GLU A 11 -4.28 -16.29 -14.13
CA GLU A 11 -3.18 -16.96 -14.80
C GLU A 11 -3.68 -18.24 -15.49
N THR A 12 -3.27 -18.40 -16.73
CA THR A 12 -3.71 -19.55 -17.55
C THR A 12 -2.67 -20.66 -17.66
N GLN A 13 -1.40 -20.38 -17.30
CA GLN A 13 -0.28 -21.27 -17.50
C GLN A 13 0.67 -21.31 -16.29
N GLY A 14 1.61 -22.25 -16.30
CA GLY A 14 2.66 -22.35 -15.29
C GLY A 14 2.19 -22.79 -13.90
N THR A 15 3.07 -22.62 -12.91
CA THR A 15 2.88 -23.07 -11.52
C THR A 15 1.76 -22.32 -10.79
N LYS A 16 1.47 -21.10 -11.20
CA LYS A 16 0.43 -20.24 -10.62
C LYS A 16 -0.87 -20.25 -11.44
N LYS A 17 -1.12 -21.27 -12.25
CA LYS A 17 -2.35 -21.43 -13.03
C LYS A 17 -3.59 -21.40 -12.12
N GLY A 18 -4.54 -20.52 -12.47
CA GLY A 18 -5.77 -20.29 -11.69
C GLY A 18 -5.66 -19.20 -10.65
N GLU A 19 -4.45 -18.73 -10.31
CA GLU A 19 -4.27 -17.62 -9.40
C GLU A 19 -4.66 -16.26 -10.04
N ARG A 20 -5.15 -15.37 -9.21
CA ARG A 20 -5.55 -14.03 -9.64
C ARG A 20 -4.40 -13.04 -9.48
N TYR A 21 -4.25 -12.16 -10.46
CA TYR A 21 -3.26 -11.09 -10.41
C TYR A 21 -3.78 -9.78 -10.99
N ARG A 22 -3.07 -8.70 -10.71
CA ARG A 22 -3.24 -7.42 -11.39
C ARG A 22 -1.95 -7.03 -12.12
N PRO A 23 -2.05 -6.50 -13.36
CA PRO A 23 -0.91 -5.89 -14.02
C PRO A 23 -0.47 -4.62 -13.27
N PHE A 24 0.83 -4.44 -13.12
CA PHE A 24 1.41 -3.25 -12.51
C PHE A 24 2.55 -2.74 -13.38
N GLY A 25 2.46 -1.51 -13.86
CA GLY A 25 3.42 -0.95 -14.81
C GLY A 25 4.87 -1.10 -14.38
N LEU A 26 5.69 -1.67 -15.23
CA LEU A 26 7.12 -1.83 -14.96
C LEU A 26 7.88 -0.50 -15.13
N TYR A 27 7.34 0.43 -15.89
CA TYR A 27 7.81 1.80 -16.02
C TYR A 27 6.90 2.77 -15.26
N GLN A 28 7.52 3.79 -14.68
CA GLN A 28 6.84 4.95 -14.07
C GLN A 28 7.70 6.19 -14.26
N SER A 29 7.12 7.27 -14.77
CA SER A 29 7.82 8.52 -15.12
C SER A 29 8.46 9.26 -13.93
N SER A 30 8.01 8.99 -12.71
CA SER A 30 8.54 9.62 -11.49
C SER A 30 9.73 8.88 -10.87
N LEU A 31 10.25 7.83 -11.52
CA LEU A 31 11.43 7.12 -11.02
C LEU A 31 12.71 7.88 -11.38
N ASP A 32 13.56 8.06 -10.39
CA ASP A 32 14.91 8.58 -10.60
C ASP A 32 15.75 7.60 -11.45
N ALA A 33 16.67 8.17 -12.23
CA ALA A 33 17.60 7.39 -13.03
C ALA A 33 18.51 6.52 -12.16
N ARG A 34 18.61 5.21 -12.46
CA ARG A 34 19.42 4.24 -11.72
C ARG A 34 20.24 3.37 -12.64
N PRO A 35 21.54 3.13 -12.35
CA PRO A 35 22.49 2.51 -13.27
C PRO A 35 22.08 1.14 -13.84
N ASN A 36 21.34 0.32 -13.10
CA ASN A 36 20.98 -1.05 -13.53
C ASN A 36 19.52 -1.19 -13.98
N GLN A 37 18.83 -0.08 -14.23
CA GLN A 37 17.39 -0.07 -14.49
C GLN A 37 17.01 0.50 -15.86
N ARG A 38 17.98 0.72 -16.77
CA ARG A 38 17.75 1.12 -18.14
C ARG A 38 18.35 0.09 -19.09
N TYR A 39 17.49 -0.70 -19.73
CA TYR A 39 17.85 -1.80 -20.61
C TYR A 39 16.71 -2.11 -21.59
N TYR A 40 16.99 -2.81 -22.66
CA TYR A 40 15.97 -3.28 -23.58
C TYR A 40 15.21 -4.49 -23.01
N ILE A 41 13.91 -4.53 -23.28
CA ILE A 41 13.05 -5.70 -23.04
C ILE A 41 12.52 -6.16 -24.40
N GLU A 42 12.75 -7.43 -24.72
CA GLU A 42 12.19 -8.07 -25.89
C GLU A 42 10.69 -8.29 -25.74
N CYS A 43 9.93 -7.83 -26.72
CA CYS A 43 8.47 -7.92 -26.78
C CYS A 43 8.02 -9.21 -27.50
N PRO A 44 6.75 -9.63 -27.38
CA PRO A 44 6.25 -10.88 -27.96
C PRO A 44 6.38 -11.01 -29.48
N ASP A 45 6.51 -9.89 -30.19
CA ASP A 45 6.67 -9.83 -31.65
C ASP A 45 8.13 -9.69 -32.11
N GLY A 46 9.09 -9.82 -31.18
CA GLY A 46 10.51 -9.67 -31.47
C GLY A 46 11.01 -8.23 -31.54
N THR A 47 10.14 -7.22 -31.35
CA THR A 47 10.57 -5.84 -31.18
C THR A 47 11.13 -5.61 -29.77
N PHE A 48 11.79 -4.47 -29.57
CA PHE A 48 12.35 -4.13 -28.26
C PHE A 48 11.73 -2.84 -27.73
N ALA A 49 11.48 -2.80 -26.42
CA ALA A 49 10.98 -1.63 -25.73
C ALA A 49 11.94 -1.17 -24.63
N ILE A 50 12.02 0.14 -24.42
CA ILE A 50 12.80 0.79 -23.37
C ILE A 50 12.02 2.00 -22.85
N PRO A 51 12.18 2.44 -21.59
CA PRO A 51 11.64 3.70 -21.10
C PRO A 51 12.09 4.90 -21.94
N PRO A 52 11.30 5.97 -22.08
CA PRO A 52 11.66 7.14 -22.86
C PRO A 52 12.96 7.76 -22.34
N GLY A 53 13.74 8.33 -23.25
CA GLY A 53 15.03 8.95 -22.94
C GLY A 53 15.96 8.95 -24.15
N LYS A 54 17.14 9.54 -24.01
CA LYS A 54 18.09 9.72 -25.10
C LYS A 54 19.21 8.70 -25.09
N THR A 55 19.58 8.18 -23.93
CA THR A 55 20.70 7.24 -23.80
C THR A 55 20.22 5.83 -24.13
N MET A 56 20.81 5.22 -25.14
CA MET A 56 20.46 3.88 -25.63
C MET A 56 21.57 2.88 -25.35
N PRO A 57 21.25 1.62 -25.01
CA PRO A 57 22.25 0.54 -24.96
C PRO A 57 22.96 0.35 -26.30
N ALA A 58 24.21 -0.08 -26.23
CA ALA A 58 25.05 -0.24 -27.42
C ALA A 58 24.57 -1.33 -28.40
N GLU A 59 23.91 -2.34 -27.88
CA GLU A 59 23.35 -3.46 -28.65
C GLU A 59 21.86 -3.59 -28.45
N VAL A 60 21.12 -3.87 -29.51
CA VAL A 60 19.69 -4.17 -29.46
C VAL A 60 19.53 -5.63 -29.09
N LYS A 61 19.55 -5.90 -27.79
CA LYS A 61 19.45 -7.24 -27.21
C LYS A 61 18.72 -7.18 -25.88
N ASP A 62 17.95 -8.23 -25.58
CA ASP A 62 17.21 -8.36 -24.34
C ASP A 62 18.13 -8.27 -23.11
N GLY A 63 17.81 -7.38 -22.20
CA GLY A 63 18.59 -7.10 -21.01
C GLY A 63 19.90 -6.32 -21.24
N CYS A 64 20.23 -5.91 -22.49
CA CYS A 64 21.38 -5.05 -22.71
C CYS A 64 21.14 -3.70 -22.04
N LYS A 65 21.99 -3.36 -21.07
CA LYS A 65 21.86 -2.18 -20.21
C LYS A 65 22.77 -1.03 -20.62
N VAL A 66 22.39 0.16 -20.20
CA VAL A 66 23.20 1.38 -20.28
C VAL A 66 23.08 2.17 -18.98
N ILE A 67 24.08 2.96 -18.66
CA ILE A 67 24.00 3.92 -17.54
C ILE A 67 23.14 5.09 -18.02
N PRO A 68 21.98 5.36 -17.38
CA PRO A 68 21.10 6.44 -17.80
C PRO A 68 21.63 7.80 -17.42
N GLU A 69 21.27 8.83 -18.19
CA GLU A 69 21.33 10.23 -17.75
C GLU A 69 20.17 10.57 -16.81
N SER A 70 20.28 11.69 -16.10
CA SER A 70 19.27 12.10 -15.10
C SER A 70 17.86 12.31 -15.67
N THR A 71 17.75 12.57 -16.97
CA THR A 71 16.47 12.78 -17.67
C THR A 71 15.90 11.52 -18.31
N ASP A 72 16.64 10.41 -18.29
CA ASP A 72 16.20 9.16 -18.89
C ASP A 72 15.24 8.42 -17.97
N GLY A 73 14.21 7.84 -18.56
CA GLY A 73 13.32 6.91 -17.86
C GLY A 73 14.02 5.59 -17.53
N CYS A 74 13.63 4.97 -16.43
CA CYS A 74 14.16 3.70 -15.96
C CYS A 74 13.03 2.72 -15.59
N TRP A 75 13.32 1.43 -15.71
CA TRP A 75 12.44 0.40 -15.21
C TRP A 75 12.40 0.37 -13.67
N ARG A 76 11.37 -0.21 -13.09
CA ARG A 76 11.28 -0.45 -11.63
C ARG A 76 12.22 -1.56 -11.15
N TRP A 77 12.56 -2.48 -12.04
CA TRP A 77 13.42 -3.62 -11.74
C TRP A 77 14.82 -3.40 -12.30
N SER A 78 15.83 -3.88 -11.59
CA SER A 78 17.16 -4.07 -12.17
C SER A 78 17.11 -5.17 -13.24
N VAL A 79 18.10 -5.19 -14.11
CA VAL A 79 18.18 -6.20 -15.18
C VAL A 79 18.25 -7.63 -14.61
N GLU A 80 18.90 -7.82 -13.47
CA GLU A 80 19.00 -9.12 -12.79
C GLU A 80 17.61 -9.59 -12.36
N ARG A 81 16.87 -8.74 -11.64
CA ARG A 81 15.49 -9.03 -11.24
C ARG A 81 14.56 -9.26 -12.42
N TYR A 82 14.74 -8.50 -13.50
CA TYR A 82 13.97 -8.70 -14.73
C TYR A 82 14.09 -10.14 -15.25
N PHE A 83 15.31 -10.67 -15.37
CA PHE A 83 15.50 -12.05 -15.83
C PHE A 83 14.94 -13.09 -14.86
N GLU A 84 15.10 -12.90 -13.57
CA GLU A 84 14.49 -13.77 -12.54
C GLU A 84 12.96 -13.82 -12.69
N GLU A 85 12.33 -12.66 -12.78
CA GLU A 85 10.88 -12.55 -12.86
C GLU A 85 10.34 -12.99 -14.26
N LYS A 86 11.12 -12.80 -15.32
CA LYS A 86 10.84 -13.33 -16.66
C LYS A 86 10.77 -14.86 -16.65
N LEU A 87 11.75 -15.52 -16.02
CA LEU A 87 11.77 -16.98 -15.85
C LEU A 87 10.59 -17.51 -15.05
N LYS A 88 10.11 -16.76 -14.04
CA LYS A 88 8.92 -17.08 -13.27
C LYS A 88 7.60 -16.81 -14.01
N GLY A 89 7.65 -16.22 -15.21
CA GLY A 89 6.46 -15.86 -15.97
C GLY A 89 5.70 -14.64 -15.39
N ASN A 90 6.38 -13.78 -14.63
CA ASN A 90 5.77 -12.63 -13.96
C ASN A 90 5.70 -11.35 -14.81
N LEU A 91 5.90 -11.46 -16.12
CA LEU A 91 5.75 -10.36 -17.07
C LEU A 91 4.43 -10.44 -17.83
N VAL A 92 3.85 -9.29 -18.11
CA VAL A 92 2.67 -9.12 -18.97
C VAL A 92 2.95 -8.02 -19.97
N PHE A 93 2.70 -8.31 -21.23
CA PHE A 93 2.78 -7.36 -22.32
C PHE A 93 1.36 -6.99 -22.76
N ILE A 94 1.07 -5.71 -22.86
CA ILE A 94 -0.23 -5.20 -23.28
C ILE A 94 -0.01 -4.24 -24.44
N GLU A 95 -0.67 -4.48 -25.56
CA GLU A 95 -0.66 -3.56 -26.69
C GLU A 95 -1.40 -2.26 -26.33
N SER A 96 -0.80 -1.14 -26.69
CA SER A 96 -1.40 0.17 -26.49
C SER A 96 -0.95 1.12 -27.60
N PRO A 97 -1.87 1.73 -28.33
CA PRO A 97 -1.54 2.70 -29.39
C PRO A 97 -0.95 4.00 -28.82
N SER A 98 -1.09 4.25 -27.52
CA SER A 98 -0.59 5.43 -26.81
C SER A 98 0.47 5.09 -25.77
N GLY A 99 1.29 4.04 -26.02
CA GLY A 99 2.36 3.63 -25.12
C GLY A 99 3.40 4.73 -24.91
N VAL A 100 3.92 4.81 -23.68
CA VAL A 100 4.99 5.77 -23.34
C VAL A 100 6.39 5.21 -23.57
N LEU A 101 6.51 3.90 -23.81
CA LEU A 101 7.78 3.25 -24.11
C LEU A 101 8.21 3.54 -25.55
N ILE A 102 9.50 3.44 -25.80
CA ILE A 102 10.08 3.67 -27.13
C ILE A 102 10.84 2.43 -27.61
N THR A 103 10.97 2.32 -28.90
CA THR A 103 11.79 1.34 -29.61
C THR A 103 13.24 1.83 -29.74
N PRO A 104 14.19 0.98 -30.17
CA PRO A 104 15.61 1.37 -30.34
C PRO A 104 15.86 2.56 -31.27
N ASP A 105 15.00 2.79 -32.24
CA ASP A 105 15.03 3.93 -33.16
C ASP A 105 14.36 5.20 -32.61
N GLY A 106 13.84 5.14 -31.38
CA GLY A 106 13.16 6.25 -30.68
C GLY A 106 11.68 6.42 -31.04
N SER A 107 11.12 5.56 -31.89
CA SER A 107 9.69 5.57 -32.22
C SER A 107 8.85 5.04 -31.04
N PRO A 108 7.56 5.41 -30.93
CA PRO A 108 6.68 4.85 -29.91
C PRO A 108 6.56 3.33 -30.03
N SER A 109 6.77 2.60 -28.92
CA SER A 109 6.50 1.17 -28.87
C SER A 109 4.99 0.92 -28.77
N LYS A 110 4.48 -0.08 -29.49
CA LYS A 110 3.11 -0.54 -29.33
C LYS A 110 2.88 -1.35 -28.05
N TRP A 111 3.94 -1.73 -27.35
CA TRP A 111 3.87 -2.54 -26.15
C TRP A 111 4.08 -1.73 -24.89
N ASN A 112 3.26 -2.00 -23.89
CA ASN A 112 3.54 -1.64 -22.51
C ASN A 112 3.91 -2.88 -21.72
N VAL A 113 4.89 -2.75 -20.83
CA VAL A 113 5.41 -3.86 -20.00
C VAL A 113 4.94 -3.72 -18.57
N TYR A 114 4.36 -4.79 -18.04
CA TYR A 114 3.81 -4.87 -16.69
C TYR A 114 4.39 -6.06 -15.93
N SER A 115 4.45 -5.95 -14.63
CA SER A 115 4.66 -7.07 -13.71
C SER A 115 3.32 -7.63 -13.22
N LYS A 116 3.27 -8.90 -12.88
CA LYS A 116 2.13 -9.49 -12.17
C LYS A 116 2.26 -9.24 -10.66
N ILE A 117 1.23 -8.67 -10.05
CA ILE A 117 1.07 -8.64 -8.60
C ILE A 117 0.01 -9.65 -8.24
N TRP A 118 0.40 -10.71 -7.56
CA TRP A 118 -0.47 -11.81 -7.20
C TRP A 118 -1.36 -11.46 -6.01
N LEU A 119 -2.61 -11.91 -6.04
CA LEU A 119 -3.55 -11.71 -4.93
C LEU A 119 -3.11 -12.50 -3.69
N THR A 120 -2.66 -13.73 -3.87
CA THR A 120 -2.17 -14.61 -2.80
C THR A 120 -1.00 -13.98 -2.04
N ASP A 121 0.03 -13.51 -2.75
CA ASP A 121 1.19 -12.86 -2.14
C ASP A 121 0.77 -11.65 -1.28
N ARG A 122 -0.24 -10.88 -1.73
CA ARG A 122 -0.76 -9.73 -0.99
C ARG A 122 -1.64 -10.08 0.21
N GLN A 123 -2.32 -11.21 0.15
CA GLN A 123 -3.09 -11.72 1.28
C GLN A 123 -2.17 -12.21 2.41
N ASP A 124 -1.06 -12.86 2.03
CA ASP A 124 -0.06 -13.36 2.97
C ASP A 124 0.79 -12.23 3.60
N GLU A 125 1.19 -11.25 2.79
CA GLU A 125 1.97 -10.08 3.26
C GLU A 125 1.13 -9.08 4.07
N GLY A 126 -0.20 -9.09 3.90
CA GLY A 126 -1.09 -8.07 4.41
C GLY A 126 -1.00 -6.75 3.63
N GLN A 127 -1.77 -5.77 4.06
CA GLN A 127 -1.76 -4.43 3.47
C GLN A 127 -1.19 -3.43 4.48
N THR A 128 -0.15 -2.70 4.07
CA THR A 128 0.37 -1.59 4.88
C THR A 128 -0.74 -0.56 5.12
N PRO A 129 -1.01 -0.18 6.38
CA PRO A 129 -1.98 0.85 6.70
C PRO A 129 -1.65 2.17 6.01
N THR A 130 -2.68 2.92 5.63
CA THR A 130 -2.48 4.26 5.08
C THR A 130 -2.04 5.23 6.18
N ASN A 131 -1.18 6.18 5.85
CA ASN A 131 -0.74 7.25 6.76
C ASN A 131 -1.82 8.34 6.98
N PHE A 132 -2.94 8.27 6.26
CA PHE A 132 -4.09 9.14 6.43
C PHE A 132 -5.34 8.29 6.68
N ILE A 133 -5.93 8.44 7.86
CA ILE A 133 -7.11 7.70 8.32
C ILE A 133 -8.31 8.64 8.32
N SER A 134 -9.13 8.60 7.27
CA SER A 134 -10.34 9.43 7.12
C SER A 134 -11.62 8.76 7.63
N LYS A 135 -11.55 7.48 7.99
CA LYS A 135 -12.73 6.66 8.34
C LYS A 135 -13.37 7.03 9.68
N PHE A 136 -12.57 7.55 10.62
CA PHE A 136 -13.01 7.83 11.98
C PHE A 136 -13.10 9.33 12.25
N GLU A 137 -14.32 9.86 12.31
CA GLU A 137 -14.57 11.28 12.53
C GLU A 137 -14.89 11.57 13.99
N ASN A 138 -14.41 12.71 14.54
CA ASN A 138 -14.65 13.10 15.94
C ASN A 138 -16.14 13.27 16.27
N ARG A 139 -17.01 13.55 15.29
CA ARG A 139 -18.46 13.64 15.52
C ARG A 139 -19.06 12.32 16.06
N HIS A 140 -18.44 11.18 15.77
CA HIS A 140 -18.90 9.87 16.26
C HIS A 140 -18.69 9.77 17.77
N SER A 141 -17.56 10.27 18.29
CA SER A 141 -17.29 10.28 19.74
C SER A 141 -18.22 11.21 20.51
N ALA A 142 -18.52 12.38 19.97
CA ALA A 142 -19.43 13.34 20.61
C ALA A 142 -20.84 12.75 20.82
N LYS A 143 -21.35 12.03 19.80
CA LYS A 143 -22.62 11.35 19.92
C LYS A 143 -22.58 10.22 20.98
N GLU A 144 -21.53 9.41 20.95
CA GLU A 144 -21.35 8.29 21.87
C GLU A 144 -21.25 8.74 23.32
N LEU A 145 -20.46 9.79 23.61
CA LEU A 145 -20.36 10.35 24.96
C LEU A 145 -21.69 10.92 25.44
N LYS A 146 -22.44 11.57 24.56
CA LYS A 146 -23.77 12.07 24.86
C LYS A 146 -24.74 10.93 25.22
N ASP A 147 -24.69 9.84 24.46
CA ASP A 147 -25.55 8.65 24.75
C ASP A 147 -25.16 7.95 26.05
N LEU A 148 -23.92 8.13 26.52
CA LEU A 148 -23.42 7.64 27.83
C LEU A 148 -23.53 8.66 28.97
N ASP A 149 -24.07 9.84 28.70
CA ASP A 149 -24.19 10.95 29.65
C ASP A 149 -22.83 11.42 30.23
N ILE A 150 -21.77 11.33 29.39
CA ILE A 150 -20.41 11.75 29.73
C ILE A 150 -20.13 13.13 29.10
N LEU A 151 -19.84 14.08 29.98
CA LEU A 151 -19.48 15.46 29.59
C LEU A 151 -17.96 15.55 29.33
N PHE A 152 -17.55 15.56 28.09
CA PHE A 152 -16.14 15.72 27.71
C PHE A 152 -16.01 16.29 26.31
N ASP A 153 -15.19 17.34 26.18
CA ASP A 153 -14.91 17.99 24.89
C ASP A 153 -13.81 17.24 24.12
N PHE A 154 -13.97 17.16 22.79
CA PHE A 154 -12.93 16.69 21.86
C PHE A 154 -12.45 15.24 22.05
N ALA A 155 -13.29 14.36 22.57
CA ALA A 155 -12.95 12.93 22.67
C ALA A 155 -12.60 12.31 21.29
N LYS A 156 -11.70 11.35 21.31
CA LYS A 156 -11.40 10.56 20.11
C LYS A 156 -12.43 9.42 19.92
N PRO A 157 -12.72 9.02 18.67
CA PRO A 157 -13.58 7.87 18.42
C PRO A 157 -12.97 6.58 18.97
N LYS A 158 -13.73 5.79 19.72
CA LYS A 158 -13.26 4.49 20.21
C LYS A 158 -12.85 3.52 19.09
N ASP A 159 -13.56 3.58 17.95
CA ASP A 159 -13.25 2.74 16.80
C ASP A 159 -11.90 3.07 16.17
N LEU A 160 -11.42 4.32 16.29
CA LEU A 160 -10.06 4.68 15.94
C LEU A 160 -9.04 3.95 16.82
N ILE A 161 -9.28 3.95 18.14
CA ILE A 161 -8.39 3.27 19.10
C ILE A 161 -8.41 1.75 18.86
N LYS A 162 -9.57 1.15 18.62
CA LYS A 162 -9.69 -0.26 18.25
C LYS A 162 -8.89 -0.59 17.00
N TYR A 163 -9.02 0.24 15.98
CA TYR A 163 -8.25 0.09 14.73
C TYR A 163 -6.73 0.20 14.97
N LEU A 164 -6.27 1.21 15.74
CA LEU A 164 -4.86 1.36 16.06
C LEU A 164 -4.32 0.18 16.86
N ALA A 165 -5.08 -0.34 17.82
CA ALA A 165 -4.70 -1.53 18.56
C ALA A 165 -4.55 -2.76 17.66
N SER A 166 -5.44 -2.95 16.68
CA SER A 166 -5.37 -4.05 15.72
C SER A 166 -4.16 -3.97 14.77
N LEU A 167 -3.60 -2.78 14.54
CA LEU A 167 -2.42 -2.61 13.70
C LEU A 167 -1.12 -3.07 14.37
N VAL A 168 -1.08 -3.03 15.70
CA VAL A 168 0.13 -3.36 16.45
C VAL A 168 0.29 -4.87 16.59
N ASN A 169 -0.76 -5.55 16.99
CA ASN A 169 -0.74 -6.98 17.23
C ASN A 169 -2.18 -7.51 17.38
N ASP A 170 -2.42 -8.73 16.93
CA ASP A 170 -3.68 -9.46 17.17
C ASP A 170 -3.66 -10.21 18.52
N ASN A 171 -2.78 -9.84 19.44
CA ASN A 171 -2.64 -10.46 20.74
C ASN A 171 -3.79 -10.03 21.67
N LYS A 172 -4.61 -10.98 22.03
CA LYS A 172 -5.75 -10.78 22.94
C LYS A 172 -5.38 -10.58 24.42
N GLU A 173 -4.09 -10.70 24.76
CA GLU A 173 -3.55 -10.55 26.12
C GLU A 173 -2.72 -9.26 26.29
N MET A 174 -2.64 -8.39 25.28
CA MET A 174 -1.81 -7.19 25.34
C MET A 174 -2.24 -6.20 26.42
N THR A 175 -1.29 -5.41 26.91
CA THR A 175 -1.54 -4.26 27.79
C THR A 175 -1.38 -2.97 26.99
N ILE A 176 -2.39 -2.11 27.04
CA ILE A 176 -2.42 -0.82 26.34
C ILE A 176 -2.25 0.30 27.36
N LEU A 177 -1.26 1.16 27.15
CA LEU A 177 -0.97 2.29 28.02
C LEU A 177 -1.35 3.60 27.33
N ASP A 178 -2.12 4.44 28.02
CA ASP A 178 -2.52 5.77 27.56
C ASP A 178 -2.08 6.80 28.61
N PHE A 179 -1.16 7.70 28.21
CA PHE A 179 -0.62 8.76 29.07
C PHE A 179 -1.50 10.00 29.17
N PHE A 180 -2.52 10.12 28.32
CA PHE A 180 -3.43 11.26 28.27
C PHE A 180 -4.85 10.76 28.18
N SER A 181 -5.32 10.17 29.26
CA SER A 181 -6.58 9.42 29.37
C SER A 181 -7.81 10.18 28.82
N GLY A 182 -7.88 11.48 29.04
CA GLY A 182 -9.02 12.31 28.61
C GLY A 182 -10.36 11.72 29.01
N SER A 183 -11.20 11.45 28.02
CA SER A 183 -12.51 10.79 28.23
C SER A 183 -12.44 9.27 28.45
N SER A 184 -11.26 8.73 28.68
CA SER A 184 -11.01 7.28 28.82
C SER A 184 -11.43 6.44 27.62
N THR A 185 -11.37 7.02 26.42
CA THR A 185 -11.74 6.33 25.17
C THR A 185 -10.94 5.06 24.95
N THR A 186 -9.67 5.03 25.36
CA THR A 186 -8.81 3.84 25.25
C THR A 186 -9.32 2.69 26.13
N ALA A 187 -9.72 2.98 27.37
CA ALA A 187 -10.31 1.97 28.25
C ALA A 187 -11.62 1.40 27.65
N HIS A 188 -12.50 2.26 27.16
CA HIS A 188 -13.73 1.86 26.49
C HIS A 188 -13.46 0.97 25.27
N ALA A 189 -12.50 1.36 24.41
CA ALA A 189 -12.12 0.58 23.24
C ALA A 189 -11.61 -0.83 23.62
N VAL A 190 -10.77 -0.93 24.66
CA VAL A 190 -10.22 -2.21 25.13
C VAL A 190 -11.29 -3.10 25.72
N MET A 191 -12.17 -2.57 26.55
CA MET A 191 -13.30 -3.32 27.11
C MET A 191 -14.21 -3.86 25.99
N GLN A 192 -14.48 -3.04 24.99
CA GLN A 192 -15.30 -3.46 23.85
C GLN A 192 -14.63 -4.54 23.02
N LEU A 193 -13.33 -4.41 22.71
CA LEU A 193 -12.56 -5.45 22.00
C LEU A 193 -12.63 -6.79 22.74
N ASN A 194 -12.45 -6.78 24.06
CA ASN A 194 -12.54 -8.00 24.87
C ASN A 194 -13.95 -8.62 24.83
N ALA A 195 -15.00 -7.80 24.82
CA ALA A 195 -16.38 -8.29 24.71
C ALA A 195 -16.70 -8.85 23.31
N GLU A 196 -16.06 -8.35 22.26
CA GLU A 196 -16.29 -8.78 20.87
C GLU A 196 -15.58 -10.09 20.52
N ASP A 197 -14.41 -10.35 21.11
CA ASP A 197 -13.55 -11.46 20.71
C ASP A 197 -13.10 -12.38 21.86
N ASP A 198 -13.73 -12.26 23.04
CA ASP A 198 -13.39 -12.98 24.27
C ASP A 198 -11.91 -12.81 24.67
N GLY A 199 -11.35 -11.61 24.44
CA GLY A 199 -9.99 -11.26 24.80
C GLY A 199 -9.84 -10.88 26.27
N ASN A 200 -8.58 -10.83 26.73
CA ASN A 200 -8.21 -10.45 28.11
C ASN A 200 -7.16 -9.31 28.07
N ARG A 201 -7.35 -8.37 27.14
CA ARG A 201 -6.49 -7.17 27.05
C ARG A 201 -6.65 -6.32 28.30
N LYS A 202 -5.56 -5.71 28.73
CA LYS A 202 -5.51 -4.80 29.87
C LYS A 202 -5.24 -3.38 29.39
N PHE A 203 -5.61 -2.41 30.21
CA PHE A 203 -5.28 -1.01 29.96
C PHE A 203 -4.74 -0.35 31.22
N ILE A 204 -3.85 0.63 31.04
CA ILE A 204 -3.33 1.52 32.07
C ILE A 204 -3.61 2.94 31.59
N MET A 205 -4.37 3.70 32.37
CA MET A 205 -4.77 5.07 32.04
C MET A 205 -4.06 6.03 32.99
N VAL A 206 -3.41 7.05 32.43
CA VAL A 206 -2.74 8.11 33.19
C VAL A 206 -3.33 9.44 32.78
N GLN A 207 -3.72 10.25 33.74
CA GLN A 207 -4.23 11.61 33.56
C GLN A 207 -3.57 12.56 34.54
N LEU A 208 -3.07 13.67 34.05
CA LEU A 208 -2.60 14.77 34.91
C LEU A 208 -3.79 15.46 35.54
N PRO A 209 -3.74 15.79 36.83
CA PRO A 209 -4.78 16.54 37.50
C PRO A 209 -4.72 18.02 37.10
N GLU A 210 -5.37 18.38 36.01
CA GLU A 210 -5.49 19.77 35.55
C GLU A 210 -6.82 20.37 36.05
N ALA A 211 -6.78 21.65 36.40
CA ALA A 211 -8.01 22.38 36.76
C ALA A 211 -8.91 22.52 35.52
N THR A 212 -10.16 22.13 35.67
CA THR A 212 -11.14 22.25 34.59
C THR A 212 -11.57 23.71 34.43
N ASP A 213 -11.64 24.19 33.20
CA ASP A 213 -12.15 25.56 32.94
C ASP A 213 -13.62 25.63 33.36
N GLU A 214 -13.96 26.68 34.15
CA GLU A 214 -15.34 26.92 34.66
C GLU A 214 -16.37 27.03 33.52
N LYS A 215 -15.95 27.31 32.29
CA LYS A 215 -16.80 27.39 31.10
C LYS A 215 -16.94 26.08 30.35
N SER A 216 -16.15 25.07 30.71
CA SER A 216 -16.25 23.75 30.07
C SER A 216 -17.45 22.96 30.59
N GLU A 217 -17.98 22.08 29.76
CA GLU A 217 -19.04 21.15 30.14
C GLU A 217 -18.59 20.19 31.24
N ALA A 218 -17.30 19.85 31.27
CA ALA A 218 -16.70 18.95 32.26
C ALA A 218 -16.57 19.55 33.67
N TYR A 219 -16.79 20.88 33.84
CA TYR A 219 -16.79 21.53 35.16
C TYR A 219 -18.11 21.34 35.94
N LYS A 220 -19.20 21.10 35.21
CA LYS A 220 -20.56 20.89 35.78
C LYS A 220 -20.72 19.51 36.38
#